data_38a5a4ad080560f5336b9b85a762336a
#
_entry.id   38a5a4ad080560f5336b9b85a762336a
#
_cell.length_a   1.000
_cell.length_b   1.000
_cell.length_c   1.000
_cell.angle_alpha   90.00
_cell.angle_beta   90.00
_cell.angle_gamma   90.00
#
_symmetry.space_group_name_H-M   'P 1'
#
loop_
_entity.id
_entity.type
_entity.pdbx_description
1 polymer ?
#
loop_
_entity_poly.entity_id
_entity_poly.type
_entity_poly.pdbx_seq_one_letter_code
_entity_poly.pdbx_strand_id
1 'polypeptide(L)'
;MDIARLKQLAGIGENPHFIQMPNPRKEFALRHHERMKLSMNESKPEKLELKKLAYETKDLAPVLSKENVEYHYNILSNGYVTRYNNKEGDPDFNYGGAMLHNLFWEQLQKADGSKPEGAIKELIEDKFGDLNSFVDEMIKTAMTIQGSGWVYLSKSGELKTTPNQSYKTDILMPIDMWEHSFTDYIPAKDAKGKYIKAMMTIVDWNQINMRMGK
;
A
#
# COMPACT_ATOMS: atom_id res chain seq x y z
N MET A 1 -51.99 -5.86 -38.79
CA MET A 1 -52.22 -7.18 -38.15
C MET A 1 -51.75 -7.08 -36.71
N ASP A 2 -52.68 -7.27 -35.78
CA ASP A 2 -52.46 -6.98 -34.36
C ASP A 2 -51.59 -8.06 -33.68
N ILE A 3 -50.56 -7.65 -32.93
CA ILE A 3 -49.62 -8.53 -32.23
C ILE A 3 -50.35 -9.47 -31.23
N ALA A 4 -51.48 -9.03 -30.66
CA ALA A 4 -52.30 -9.86 -29.76
C ALA A 4 -52.88 -11.08 -30.50
N ARG A 5 -53.26 -10.92 -31.75
CA ARG A 5 -53.85 -11.99 -32.58
C ARG A 5 -52.79 -13.00 -33.06
N LEU A 6 -51.54 -12.56 -33.22
CA LEU A 6 -50.40 -13.44 -33.53
C LEU A 6 -50.00 -14.31 -32.34
N LYS A 7 -50.07 -13.80 -31.11
CA LYS A 7 -49.78 -14.57 -29.89
C LYS A 7 -50.85 -15.65 -29.65
N GLN A 8 -52.12 -15.38 -29.95
CA GLN A 8 -53.19 -16.33 -29.80
C GLN A 8 -53.14 -17.49 -30.80
N LEU A 9 -52.65 -17.22 -32.05
CA LEU A 9 -52.45 -18.25 -33.08
C LEU A 9 -51.21 -19.12 -32.82
N ALA A 10 -50.25 -18.63 -32.06
CA ALA A 10 -49.02 -19.36 -31.72
C ALA A 10 -49.16 -20.26 -30.49
N GLY A 11 -50.34 -20.30 -29.83
CA GLY A 11 -50.55 -21.13 -28.63
C GLY A 11 -49.68 -20.78 -27.43
N ILE A 12 -49.11 -19.55 -27.39
CA ILE A 12 -48.29 -19.08 -26.27
C ILE A 12 -49.23 -18.57 -25.18
N GLY A 13 -49.72 -19.50 -24.36
CA GLY A 13 -50.40 -19.16 -23.10
C GLY A 13 -49.43 -18.46 -22.17
N GLU A 14 -49.91 -17.41 -21.51
CA GLU A 14 -49.12 -16.80 -20.41
C GLU A 14 -48.96 -17.86 -19.31
N ASN A 15 -47.78 -18.41 -19.20
CA ASN A 15 -47.44 -19.32 -18.11
C ASN A 15 -47.07 -18.45 -16.88
N PRO A 16 -47.93 -18.36 -15.83
CA PRO A 16 -47.71 -17.50 -14.68
C PRO A 16 -46.57 -17.97 -13.77
N HIS A 17 -45.82 -19.01 -14.14
CA HIS A 17 -44.72 -19.56 -13.36
C HIS A 17 -43.39 -19.49 -14.10
N PHE A 18 -43.11 -18.44 -14.85
CA PHE A 18 -41.75 -18.17 -15.27
C PHE A 18 -40.99 -17.66 -14.04
N ILE A 19 -40.55 -18.60 -13.19
CA ILE A 19 -39.55 -18.30 -12.15
C ILE A 19 -38.31 -17.82 -12.90
N GLN A 20 -38.07 -16.51 -12.81
CA GLN A 20 -36.88 -15.89 -13.40
C GLN A 20 -35.65 -16.50 -12.71
N MET A 21 -35.06 -17.50 -13.35
CA MET A 21 -33.85 -18.14 -12.82
C MET A 21 -32.80 -17.07 -12.55
N PRO A 22 -32.25 -17.02 -11.34
CA PRO A 22 -31.25 -16.02 -10.99
C PRO A 22 -30.08 -16.16 -11.97
N ASN A 23 -29.62 -15.03 -12.51
CA ASN A 23 -28.50 -15.01 -13.45
C ASN A 23 -27.23 -15.43 -12.70
N PRO A 24 -26.65 -16.62 -12.98
CA PRO A 24 -25.51 -17.14 -12.21
C PRO A 24 -24.29 -16.22 -12.24
N ARG A 25 -24.14 -15.38 -13.28
CA ARG A 25 -23.07 -14.37 -13.35
C ARG A 25 -23.32 -13.20 -12.39
N LYS A 26 -24.57 -12.79 -12.21
CA LYS A 26 -24.91 -11.74 -11.24
C LYS A 26 -24.76 -12.23 -9.80
N GLU A 27 -25.16 -13.45 -9.51
CA GLU A 27 -24.97 -14.06 -8.18
C GLU A 27 -23.50 -14.30 -7.87
N PHE A 28 -22.70 -14.73 -8.85
CA PHE A 28 -21.26 -14.88 -8.68
C PHE A 28 -20.59 -13.52 -8.40
N ALA A 29 -20.95 -12.49 -9.14
CA ALA A 29 -20.44 -11.13 -8.93
C ALA A 29 -20.85 -10.56 -7.57
N LEU A 30 -22.10 -10.79 -7.12
CA LEU A 30 -22.58 -10.37 -5.79
C LEU A 30 -21.85 -11.12 -4.67
N ARG A 31 -21.73 -12.44 -4.76
CA ARG A 31 -20.99 -13.25 -3.77
C ARG A 31 -19.51 -12.91 -3.76
N HIS A 32 -18.92 -12.59 -4.93
CA HIS A 32 -17.53 -12.14 -5.00
C HIS A 32 -17.37 -10.75 -4.37
N HIS A 33 -18.31 -9.84 -4.62
CA HIS A 33 -18.33 -8.52 -4.00
C HIS A 33 -18.57 -8.58 -2.47
N GLU A 34 -19.47 -9.44 -2.01
CA GLU A 34 -19.70 -9.69 -0.58
C GLU A 34 -18.50 -10.38 0.09
N ARG A 35 -17.87 -11.35 -0.58
CA ARG A 35 -16.63 -11.98 -0.10
C ARG A 35 -15.48 -10.99 -0.03
N MET A 36 -15.36 -10.11 -1.02
CA MET A 36 -14.39 -9.00 -1.00
C MET A 36 -14.70 -8.03 0.14
N LYS A 37 -15.96 -7.66 0.36
CA LYS A 37 -16.37 -6.84 1.52
C LYS A 37 -16.11 -7.54 2.86
N LEU A 38 -16.35 -8.83 2.96
CA LEU A 38 -16.09 -9.62 4.18
C LEU A 38 -14.59 -9.83 4.43
N SER A 39 -13.78 -10.00 3.38
CA SER A 39 -12.32 -10.06 3.51
C SER A 39 -11.68 -8.68 3.76
N MET A 40 -12.35 -7.60 3.39
CA MET A 40 -11.97 -6.22 3.73
C MET A 40 -12.48 -5.80 5.12
N ASN A 41 -13.34 -6.60 5.73
CA ASN A 41 -13.90 -6.39 7.05
C ASN A 41 -13.26 -7.30 8.11
N GLU A 42 -11.95 -7.53 8.05
CA GLU A 42 -11.18 -7.68 9.28
C GLU A 42 -11.44 -6.37 10.03
N SER A 43 -12.19 -6.43 11.10
CA SER A 43 -12.66 -5.27 11.85
C SER A 43 -11.45 -4.43 12.20
N LYS A 44 -11.33 -3.25 11.57
CA LYS A 44 -10.26 -2.31 11.91
C LYS A 44 -10.28 -2.10 13.41
N PRO A 45 -9.12 -2.05 14.07
CA PRO A 45 -9.08 -1.90 15.51
C PRO A 45 -9.77 -0.60 15.93
N GLU A 46 -10.38 -0.59 17.11
CA GLU A 46 -11.07 0.58 17.63
C GLU A 46 -10.10 1.76 17.83
N LYS A 47 -8.85 1.47 18.18
CA LYS A 47 -7.78 2.45 18.33
C LYS A 47 -6.50 1.99 17.63
N LEU A 48 -5.77 2.96 17.12
CA LEU A 48 -4.44 2.79 16.55
C LEU A 48 -3.38 3.39 17.46
N GLU A 49 -2.17 2.89 17.32
CA GLU A 49 -0.98 3.45 17.96
C GLU A 49 0.10 3.70 16.91
N LEU A 50 0.83 4.80 17.07
CA LEU A 50 2.05 5.04 16.32
C LEU A 50 3.16 4.21 16.98
N LYS A 51 3.76 3.30 16.20
CA LYS A 51 4.88 2.49 16.69
C LYS A 51 6.07 3.37 17.03
N LYS A 52 6.70 3.13 18.17
CA LYS A 52 7.90 3.85 18.59
C LYS A 52 9.07 3.56 17.66
N LEU A 53 9.86 4.59 17.37
CA LEU A 53 11.11 4.42 16.64
C LEU A 53 12.09 3.58 17.46
N ALA A 54 12.80 2.66 16.80
CA ALA A 54 13.88 1.87 17.40
C ALA A 54 15.22 2.63 17.43
N TYR A 55 15.25 3.86 16.93
CA TYR A 55 16.40 4.73 16.77
C TYR A 55 16.02 6.18 17.12
N GLU A 56 17.00 7.04 17.32
CA GLU A 56 16.76 8.47 17.50
C GLU A 56 16.54 9.18 16.15
N THR A 57 15.78 10.26 16.12
CA THR A 57 15.43 10.99 14.88
C THR A 57 16.65 11.46 14.08
N LYS A 58 17.78 11.73 14.77
CA LYS A 58 19.05 12.11 14.14
C LYS A 58 19.83 10.95 13.51
N ASP A 59 19.50 9.69 13.86
CA ASP A 59 20.30 8.52 13.47
C ASP A 59 20.10 8.14 12.00
N LEU A 60 19.07 8.67 11.36
CA LEU A 60 18.84 8.45 9.93
C LEU A 60 19.63 9.41 9.03
N ALA A 61 20.33 10.39 9.61
CA ALA A 61 21.21 11.26 8.85
C ALA A 61 22.42 10.46 8.29
N PRO A 62 22.89 10.80 7.06
CA PRO A 62 22.49 11.93 6.22
C PRO A 62 21.33 11.62 5.27
N VAL A 63 20.69 10.46 5.36
CA VAL A 63 19.62 10.03 4.44
C VAL A 63 18.35 10.85 4.66
N LEU A 64 17.95 11.01 5.91
CA LEU A 64 16.87 11.90 6.32
C LEU A 64 17.39 12.84 7.40
N SER A 65 17.15 14.14 7.25
CA SER A 65 17.49 15.11 8.31
C SER A 65 16.65 14.88 9.56
N LYS A 66 17.19 15.25 10.70
CA LYS A 66 16.46 15.20 11.97
C LYS A 66 15.13 15.94 11.86
N GLU A 67 15.15 17.11 11.26
CA GLU A 67 13.98 17.98 11.08
C GLU A 67 12.91 17.31 10.22
N ASN A 68 13.31 16.64 9.13
CA ASN A 68 12.40 15.86 8.29
C ASN A 68 11.77 14.72 9.10
N VAL A 69 12.57 13.93 9.81
CA VAL A 69 12.07 12.80 10.61
C VAL A 69 11.13 13.29 11.71
N GLU A 70 11.47 14.34 12.44
CA GLU A 70 10.63 14.89 13.50
C GLU A 70 9.30 15.41 12.98
N TYR A 71 9.28 16.14 11.87
CA TYR A 71 8.06 16.58 11.24
C TYR A 71 7.22 15.42 10.72
N HIS A 72 7.84 14.52 9.98
CA HIS A 72 7.15 13.39 9.33
C HIS A 72 6.60 12.40 10.36
N TYR A 73 7.36 12.09 11.42
CA TYR A 73 6.93 11.17 12.47
C TYR A 73 5.96 11.81 13.46
N ASN A 74 6.38 12.92 14.12
CA ASN A 74 5.61 13.49 15.23
C ASN A 74 4.35 14.22 14.78
N ILE A 75 4.36 14.85 13.58
CA ILE A 75 3.25 15.65 13.09
C ILE A 75 2.40 14.87 12.10
N LEU A 76 2.98 14.36 11.01
CA LEU A 76 2.19 13.74 9.95
C LEU A 76 1.73 12.34 10.35
N SER A 77 2.65 11.45 10.71
CA SER A 77 2.32 10.06 11.08
C SER A 77 1.42 10.00 12.31
N ASN A 78 1.77 10.76 13.36
CA ASN A 78 0.94 10.84 14.57
C ASN A 78 -0.41 11.49 14.29
N GLY A 79 -0.48 12.41 13.34
CA GLY A 79 -1.73 13.04 12.93
C GLY A 79 -2.75 12.05 12.37
N TYR A 80 -2.33 11.02 11.59
CA TYR A 80 -3.23 9.97 11.12
C TYR A 80 -3.79 9.14 12.29
N VAL A 81 -2.95 8.75 13.23
CA VAL A 81 -3.34 8.00 14.42
C VAL A 81 -4.33 8.80 15.27
N THR A 82 -4.01 10.07 15.52
CA THR A 82 -4.85 10.96 16.34
C THR A 82 -6.23 11.16 15.71
N ARG A 83 -6.30 11.50 14.42
CA ARG A 83 -7.57 11.69 13.71
C ARG A 83 -8.41 10.41 13.65
N TYR A 84 -7.77 9.25 13.42
CA TYR A 84 -8.48 7.98 13.44
C TYR A 84 -9.12 7.71 14.80
N ASN A 85 -8.35 7.86 15.88
CA ASN A 85 -8.80 7.61 17.25
C ASN A 85 -9.89 8.58 17.70
N ASN A 86 -9.82 9.84 17.23
CA ASN A 86 -10.82 10.87 17.50
C ASN A 86 -12.03 10.79 16.56
N LYS A 87 -12.03 9.89 15.58
CA LYS A 87 -13.09 9.77 14.55
C LYS A 87 -13.24 11.04 13.71
N GLU A 88 -12.13 11.70 13.40
CA GLU A 88 -12.05 12.91 12.60
C GLU A 88 -11.69 12.61 11.14
N GLY A 89 -12.38 13.25 10.20
CA GLY A 89 -12.13 13.10 8.77
C GLY A 89 -12.49 11.70 8.23
N ASP A 90 -11.82 11.31 7.13
CA ASP A 90 -12.03 10.01 6.50
C ASP A 90 -11.33 8.89 7.28
N PRO A 91 -12.07 7.91 7.83
CA PRO A 91 -11.49 6.84 8.65
C PRO A 91 -10.58 5.91 7.85
N ASP A 92 -10.87 5.68 6.56
CA ASP A 92 -10.08 4.78 5.73
C ASP A 92 -8.74 5.43 5.35
N PHE A 93 -8.76 6.72 5.05
CA PHE A 93 -7.56 7.50 4.80
C PHE A 93 -6.66 7.57 6.03
N ASN A 94 -7.22 7.84 7.20
CA ASN A 94 -6.45 7.92 8.44
C ASN A 94 -5.92 6.54 8.87
N TYR A 95 -6.72 5.48 8.73
CA TYR A 95 -6.27 4.10 8.96
C TYR A 95 -5.11 3.75 8.06
N GLY A 96 -5.26 3.96 6.76
CA GLY A 96 -4.24 3.66 5.77
C GLY A 96 -2.96 4.45 6.02
N GLY A 97 -3.08 5.75 6.34
CA GLY A 97 -1.94 6.59 6.71
C GLY A 97 -1.18 6.06 7.92
N ALA A 98 -1.88 5.71 9.00
CA ALA A 98 -1.28 5.14 10.20
C ALA A 98 -0.57 3.80 9.92
N MET A 99 -1.20 2.90 9.15
CA MET A 99 -0.63 1.59 8.84
C MET A 99 0.61 1.69 7.94
N LEU A 100 0.55 2.52 6.90
CA LEU A 100 1.67 2.74 5.98
C LEU A 100 2.87 3.34 6.69
N HIS A 101 2.65 4.36 7.54
CA HIS A 101 3.73 4.99 8.31
C HIS A 101 4.30 4.06 9.38
N ASN A 102 3.47 3.25 10.05
CA ASN A 102 3.98 2.24 10.98
C ASN A 102 4.90 1.22 10.29
N LEU A 103 4.54 0.76 9.10
CA LEU A 103 5.41 -0.12 8.31
C LEU A 103 6.69 0.60 7.85
N PHE A 104 6.56 1.87 7.42
CA PHE A 104 7.67 2.67 6.94
C PHE A 104 8.70 2.93 8.04
N TRP A 105 8.30 3.38 9.21
CA TRP A 105 9.21 3.67 10.31
C TRP A 105 9.84 2.43 10.92
N GLU A 106 9.09 1.34 11.03
CA GLU A 106 9.57 0.08 11.59
C GLU A 106 10.68 -0.57 10.77
N GLN A 107 10.71 -0.34 9.45
CA GLN A 107 11.73 -0.91 8.56
C GLN A 107 13.00 -0.09 8.44
N LEU A 108 13.14 1.01 9.18
CA LEU A 108 14.31 1.85 9.11
C LEU A 108 15.22 1.62 10.32
N GLN A 109 16.51 1.82 10.11
CA GLN A 109 17.52 1.76 11.14
C GLN A 109 18.58 2.85 10.91
N LYS A 110 19.46 3.00 11.90
CA LYS A 110 20.62 3.89 11.77
C LYS A 110 21.36 3.61 10.46
N ALA A 111 21.81 4.69 9.80
CA ALA A 111 22.54 4.61 8.54
C ALA A 111 23.89 3.88 8.75
N ASP A 112 23.96 2.61 8.39
CA ASP A 112 25.14 1.76 8.48
C ASP A 112 25.54 1.15 7.12
N GLY A 113 24.77 1.43 6.06
CA GLY A 113 24.97 0.88 4.72
C GLY A 113 24.62 -0.60 4.62
N SER A 114 23.72 -1.11 5.45
CA SER A 114 23.29 -2.50 5.44
C SER A 114 22.82 -2.97 4.06
N LYS A 115 22.97 -4.25 3.80
CA LYS A 115 22.58 -4.90 2.53
C LYS A 115 21.55 -6.00 2.81
N PRO A 116 20.70 -6.33 1.83
CA PRO A 116 19.77 -7.43 2.00
C PRO A 116 20.49 -8.75 2.24
N GLU A 117 20.00 -9.51 3.21
CA GLU A 117 20.47 -10.84 3.58
C GLU A 117 19.25 -11.78 3.74
N GLY A 118 19.50 -13.10 3.73
CA GLY A 118 18.44 -14.10 3.93
C GLY A 118 17.38 -14.09 2.82
N ALA A 119 16.13 -14.33 3.19
CA ALA A 119 15.04 -14.55 2.24
C ALA A 119 14.75 -13.34 1.34
N ILE A 120 14.93 -12.12 1.85
CA ILE A 120 14.73 -10.91 1.02
C ILE A 120 15.84 -10.79 -0.04
N LYS A 121 17.07 -11.18 0.26
CA LYS A 121 18.14 -11.21 -0.72
C LYS A 121 17.80 -12.18 -1.85
N GLU A 122 17.41 -13.43 -1.50
CA GLU A 122 17.02 -14.45 -2.47
C GLU A 122 15.86 -13.97 -3.35
N LEU A 123 14.86 -13.31 -2.76
CA LEU A 123 13.73 -12.74 -3.50
C LEU A 123 14.18 -11.65 -4.50
N ILE A 124 15.07 -10.75 -4.06
CA ILE A 124 15.58 -9.67 -4.92
C ILE A 124 16.42 -10.26 -6.07
N GLU A 125 17.29 -11.23 -5.78
CA GLU A 125 18.11 -11.89 -6.81
C GLU A 125 17.25 -12.67 -7.83
N ASP A 126 16.22 -13.39 -7.36
CA ASP A 126 15.29 -14.14 -8.23
C ASP A 126 14.46 -13.21 -9.15
N LYS A 127 13.95 -12.11 -8.61
CA LYS A 127 13.02 -11.22 -9.34
C LYS A 127 13.69 -10.13 -10.15
N PHE A 128 14.85 -9.64 -9.69
CA PHE A 128 15.48 -8.44 -10.25
C PHE A 128 16.94 -8.66 -10.65
N GLY A 129 17.54 -9.77 -10.28
CA GLY A 129 18.94 -10.10 -10.56
C GLY A 129 19.90 -9.60 -9.49
N ASP A 130 19.79 -8.33 -9.08
CA ASP A 130 20.61 -7.74 -8.02
C ASP A 130 19.92 -6.54 -7.34
N LEU A 131 20.54 -6.03 -6.28
CA LEU A 131 20.00 -4.89 -5.53
C LEU A 131 19.94 -3.60 -6.38
N ASN A 132 20.90 -3.36 -7.27
CA ASN A 132 20.89 -2.15 -8.09
C ASN A 132 19.75 -2.18 -9.09
N SER A 133 19.55 -3.31 -9.75
CA SER A 133 18.43 -3.55 -10.68
C SER A 133 17.07 -3.41 -9.97
N PHE A 134 16.96 -3.94 -8.75
CA PHE A 134 15.77 -3.77 -7.90
C PHE A 134 15.50 -2.30 -7.60
N VAL A 135 16.52 -1.54 -7.20
CA VAL A 135 16.40 -0.10 -6.90
C VAL A 135 16.01 0.70 -8.16
N ASP A 136 16.65 0.42 -9.29
CA ASP A 136 16.32 1.10 -10.54
C ASP A 136 14.89 0.81 -11.00
N GLU A 137 14.40 -0.42 -10.84
CA GLU A 137 13.02 -0.77 -11.15
C GLU A 137 12.02 -0.15 -10.16
N MET A 138 12.38 -0.06 -8.87
CA MET A 138 11.59 0.66 -7.87
C MET A 138 11.47 2.15 -8.21
N ILE A 139 12.56 2.78 -8.66
CA ILE A 139 12.54 4.18 -9.11
C ILE A 139 11.60 4.34 -10.31
N LYS A 140 11.71 3.49 -11.33
CA LYS A 140 10.81 3.52 -12.49
C LYS A 140 9.35 3.37 -12.07
N THR A 141 9.06 2.43 -11.18
CA THR A 141 7.73 2.20 -10.64
C THR A 141 7.22 3.41 -9.87
N ALA A 142 8.06 4.02 -9.01
CA ALA A 142 7.72 5.22 -8.25
C ALA A 142 7.40 6.42 -9.16
N MET A 143 8.10 6.55 -10.30
CA MET A 143 7.85 7.64 -11.25
C MET A 143 6.51 7.54 -11.98
N THR A 144 5.81 6.42 -11.89
CA THR A 144 4.43 6.29 -12.43
C THR A 144 3.37 6.91 -11.51
N ILE A 145 3.73 7.26 -10.27
CA ILE A 145 2.80 7.88 -9.32
C ILE A 145 2.48 9.30 -9.77
N GLN A 146 1.21 9.55 -10.06
CA GLN A 146 0.67 10.88 -10.31
C GLN A 146 0.11 11.47 -9.01
N GLY A 147 0.72 12.56 -8.52
CA GLY A 147 0.38 13.12 -7.22
C GLY A 147 1.10 12.41 -6.08
N SER A 148 0.39 12.18 -4.98
CA SER A 148 0.93 11.58 -3.77
C SER A 148 0.63 10.09 -3.69
N GLY A 149 1.54 9.32 -3.13
CA GLY A 149 1.37 7.87 -2.97
C GLY A 149 2.61 7.18 -2.44
N TRP A 150 2.62 5.87 -2.58
CA TRP A 150 3.67 4.98 -2.09
C TRP A 150 4.10 4.04 -3.20
N VAL A 151 5.40 3.77 -3.31
CA VAL A 151 5.92 2.60 -4.03
C VAL A 151 6.24 1.52 -3.01
N TYR A 152 6.01 0.27 -3.33
CA TYR A 152 6.27 -0.81 -2.39
C TYR A 152 6.65 -2.12 -3.07
N LEU A 153 7.49 -2.90 -2.40
CA LEU A 153 7.65 -4.31 -2.69
C LEU A 153 6.51 -5.07 -2.02
N SER A 154 5.79 -5.87 -2.78
CA SER A 154 4.72 -6.74 -2.27
C SER A 154 5.28 -8.05 -1.73
N LYS A 155 4.48 -8.77 -0.93
CA LYS A 155 4.81 -10.11 -0.42
C LYS A 155 5.00 -11.15 -1.54
N SER A 156 4.45 -10.90 -2.74
CA SER A 156 4.66 -11.72 -3.93
C SER A 156 5.97 -11.40 -4.68
N GLY A 157 6.73 -10.40 -4.24
CA GLY A 157 7.96 -9.97 -4.91
C GLY A 157 7.74 -9.03 -6.09
N GLU A 158 6.55 -8.43 -6.22
CA GLU A 158 6.24 -7.47 -7.28
C GLU A 158 6.38 -6.04 -6.76
N LEU A 159 6.91 -5.14 -7.58
CA LEU A 159 6.89 -3.71 -7.30
C LEU A 159 5.56 -3.11 -7.74
N LYS A 160 4.91 -2.40 -6.82
CA LYS A 160 3.58 -1.82 -7.00
C LYS A 160 3.53 -0.40 -6.45
N THR A 161 2.50 0.33 -6.84
CA THR A 161 2.18 1.63 -6.27
C THR A 161 0.80 1.62 -5.62
N THR A 162 0.60 2.51 -4.66
CA THR A 162 -0.73 2.79 -4.10
C THR A 162 -0.90 4.29 -3.94
N PRO A 163 -2.06 4.85 -4.36
CA PRO A 163 -2.29 6.29 -4.29
C PRO A 163 -2.62 6.73 -2.88
N ASN A 164 -2.23 7.95 -2.54
CA ASN A 164 -2.53 8.58 -1.26
C ASN A 164 -2.18 7.69 -0.06
N GLN A 165 -3.13 7.46 0.85
CA GLN A 165 -2.97 6.59 2.02
C GLN A 165 -3.75 5.27 1.86
N SER A 166 -3.85 4.73 0.64
CA SER A 166 -4.58 3.50 0.37
C SER A 166 -3.78 2.27 0.76
N TYR A 167 -3.82 1.88 2.03
CA TYR A 167 -3.13 0.70 2.57
C TYR A 167 -3.55 -0.61 1.88
N LYS A 168 -2.56 -1.49 1.66
CA LYS A 168 -2.75 -2.84 1.10
C LYS A 168 -2.13 -3.88 2.03
N THR A 169 -2.77 -5.02 2.20
CA THR A 169 -2.33 -6.10 3.09
C THR A 169 -1.14 -6.89 2.56
N ASP A 170 -0.84 -6.76 1.27
CA ASP A 170 0.30 -7.40 0.60
C ASP A 170 1.59 -6.58 0.64
N ILE A 171 1.59 -5.41 1.28
CA ILE A 171 2.78 -4.56 1.42
C ILE A 171 3.82 -5.26 2.28
N LEU A 172 5.01 -5.43 1.73
CA LEU A 172 6.19 -5.94 2.42
C LEU A 172 7.13 -4.80 2.83
N MET A 173 7.52 -3.95 1.89
CA MET A 173 8.45 -2.83 2.09
C MET A 173 7.94 -1.58 1.39
N PRO A 174 7.28 -0.64 2.08
CA PRO A 174 6.79 0.61 1.51
C PRO A 174 7.88 1.70 1.52
N ILE A 175 7.89 2.54 0.48
CA ILE A 175 8.64 3.80 0.43
C ILE A 175 7.64 4.91 0.17
N ASP A 176 7.64 5.89 1.04
CA ASP A 176 6.78 7.07 0.94
C ASP A 176 7.24 7.99 -0.19
N MET A 177 6.32 8.30 -1.12
CA MET A 177 6.57 9.18 -2.27
C MET A 177 5.80 10.50 -2.20
N TRP A 178 5.24 10.82 -1.03
CA TRP A 178 4.74 12.16 -0.75
C TRP A 178 5.89 13.17 -0.70
N GLU A 179 5.66 14.41 -1.10
CA GLU A 179 6.73 15.42 -1.21
C GLU A 179 7.46 15.67 0.10
N HIS A 180 6.76 15.61 1.24
CA HIS A 180 7.38 15.80 2.55
C HIS A 180 8.46 14.77 2.86
N SER A 181 8.41 13.58 2.27
CA SER A 181 9.36 12.49 2.56
C SER A 181 10.73 12.71 1.94
N PHE A 182 10.82 13.48 0.84
CA PHE A 182 12.07 13.73 0.13
C PHE A 182 12.46 15.20 0.03
N THR A 183 11.99 16.04 0.97
CA THR A 183 12.34 17.47 1.02
C THR A 183 13.84 17.71 1.14
N ASP A 184 14.58 16.84 1.81
CA ASP A 184 16.02 16.91 1.93
C ASP A 184 16.77 16.80 0.58
N TYR A 185 16.07 16.32 -0.46
CA TYR A 185 16.61 16.12 -1.81
C TYR A 185 16.19 17.21 -2.79
N ILE A 186 15.29 18.09 -2.40
CA ILE A 186 14.85 19.24 -3.23
C ILE A 186 15.88 20.38 -3.06
N PRO A 187 16.27 21.09 -4.15
CA PRO A 187 15.65 21.12 -5.49
C PRO A 187 16.34 20.24 -6.56
N ALA A 188 16.97 19.13 -6.20
CA ALA A 188 17.63 18.29 -7.20
C ALA A 188 16.63 17.80 -8.27
N LYS A 189 17.05 17.83 -9.55
CA LYS A 189 16.20 17.45 -10.68
C LYS A 189 15.67 16.00 -10.58
N ASP A 190 16.45 15.11 -9.91
CA ASP A 190 16.17 13.70 -9.70
C ASP A 190 15.93 13.36 -8.21
N ALA A 191 15.34 14.28 -7.45
CA ALA A 191 15.13 14.17 -6.01
C ALA A 191 14.53 12.82 -5.60
N LYS A 192 13.46 12.36 -6.27
CA LYS A 192 12.80 11.08 -5.99
C LYS A 192 13.75 9.89 -6.14
N GLY A 193 14.53 9.86 -7.23
CA GLY A 193 15.50 8.78 -7.47
C GLY A 193 16.62 8.76 -6.44
N LYS A 194 17.18 9.95 -6.09
CA LYS A 194 18.19 10.07 -5.05
C LYS A 194 17.67 9.64 -3.69
N TYR A 195 16.46 10.05 -3.34
CA TYR A 195 15.79 9.65 -2.11
C TYR A 195 15.64 8.14 -2.02
N ILE A 196 15.07 7.47 -3.04
CA ILE A 196 14.90 6.01 -3.03
C ILE A 196 16.24 5.30 -2.88
N LYS A 197 17.29 5.73 -3.64
CA LYS A 197 18.64 5.14 -3.52
C LYS A 197 19.22 5.29 -2.12
N ALA A 198 19.06 6.45 -1.51
CA ALA A 198 19.54 6.69 -0.16
C ALA A 198 18.77 5.89 0.88
N MET A 199 17.43 5.78 0.75
CA MET A 199 16.61 4.98 1.65
C MET A 199 17.08 3.54 1.76
N MET A 200 17.58 2.93 0.68
CA MET A 200 18.08 1.54 0.71
C MET A 200 19.27 1.33 1.66
N THR A 201 19.98 2.40 2.04
CA THR A 201 21.13 2.32 2.96
C THR A 201 20.74 2.36 4.43
N ILE A 202 19.46 2.61 4.73
CA ILE A 202 18.89 2.65 6.08
C ILE A 202 17.74 1.66 6.27
N VAL A 203 17.50 0.74 5.32
CA VAL A 203 16.52 -0.33 5.51
C VAL A 203 17.06 -1.36 6.48
N ASP A 204 16.30 -1.70 7.50
CA ASP A 204 16.50 -2.90 8.31
C ASP A 204 15.95 -4.13 7.55
N TRP A 205 16.85 -4.79 6.82
CA TRP A 205 16.52 -5.96 6.02
C TRP A 205 16.05 -7.15 6.87
N ASN A 206 16.44 -7.22 8.16
CA ASN A 206 15.95 -8.23 9.08
C ASN A 206 14.46 -8.02 9.37
N GLN A 207 14.05 -6.76 9.53
CA GLN A 207 12.64 -6.43 9.68
C GLN A 207 11.81 -6.84 8.45
N ILE A 208 12.38 -6.68 7.24
CA ILE A 208 11.72 -7.15 6.02
C ILE A 208 11.62 -8.68 6.02
N ASN A 209 12.69 -9.41 6.38
CA ASN A 209 12.65 -10.88 6.51
C ASN A 209 11.59 -11.35 7.51
N MET A 210 11.48 -10.70 8.69
CA MET A 210 10.44 -11.02 9.66
C MET A 210 9.02 -10.85 9.08
N ARG A 211 8.79 -9.81 8.28
CA ARG A 211 7.49 -9.60 7.59
C ARG A 211 7.20 -10.64 6.51
N MET A 212 8.23 -11.29 5.96
CA MET A 212 8.06 -12.43 5.05
C MET A 212 7.63 -13.71 5.78
N GLY A 213 7.68 -13.73 7.12
CA GLY A 213 7.39 -14.91 7.92
C GLY A 213 8.52 -15.94 7.90
N LYS A 214 9.74 -15.48 7.74
CA LYS A 214 10.96 -16.33 7.65
C LYS A 214 12.03 -15.86 8.62
#